data_b4d97afeb1682f669ec251609f2d3650
#
_entry.id   b4d97afeb1682f669ec251609f2d3650
#
_cell.length_a   1.000
_cell.length_b   1.000
_cell.length_c   1.000
_cell.angle_alpha   90.00
_cell.angle_beta   90.00
_cell.angle_gamma   90.00
#
_symmetry.space_group_name_H-M   'P 1'
#
loop_
_entity.id
_entity.type
_entity.pdbx_description
1 polymer ?
#
loop_
_entity_poly.entity_id
_entity_poly.type
_entity_poly.pdbx_seq_one_letter_code
_entity_poly.pdbx_strand_id
1 'polypeptide(L)'
;MYLIFRKSKKYYLYKSTNMKQIYILLIALLMGLSANAEKSGTCGPDLRWHLTDNGVLTITGKGRMYDYSFFDDVSPWRYFGVKQIIIGDSVTTIGEYAFIYCRSLTSVSISNSVTTIGWGAFIGCSSLTSVTIPNSVTTIGGNAFSNCRSLTSVTIPNSVTEIGNNTFGDCIYNHRTTKTNQKYPSVNL
;
A
#
# COMPACT_ATOMS: atom_id res chain seq x y z
N MET A 1 18.78 16.89 -37.41
CA MET A 1 20.02 17.18 -36.69
C MET A 1 20.08 16.30 -35.46
N TYR A 2 21.04 15.38 -35.39
CA TYR A 2 21.19 14.44 -34.29
C TYR A 2 22.35 14.87 -33.40
N LEU A 3 22.13 15.03 -32.11
CA LEU A 3 23.20 15.25 -31.14
C LEU A 3 23.57 13.91 -30.51
N ILE A 4 24.83 13.53 -30.56
CA ILE A 4 25.36 12.29 -30.02
C ILE A 4 26.03 12.60 -28.68
N PHE A 5 25.47 12.07 -27.59
CA PHE A 5 26.12 12.10 -26.28
C PHE A 5 26.74 10.75 -25.96
N ARG A 6 28.02 10.74 -25.59
CA ARG A 6 28.77 9.55 -25.20
C ARG A 6 28.81 9.47 -23.66
N LYS A 7 28.15 8.50 -23.09
CA LYS A 7 28.38 8.07 -21.70
C LYS A 7 28.56 6.54 -21.69
N SER A 8 29.76 6.10 -21.29
CA SER A 8 30.16 4.70 -21.05
C SER A 8 29.64 3.66 -22.06
N LYS A 9 30.28 3.57 -23.24
CA LYS A 9 30.12 2.48 -24.24
C LYS A 9 28.70 2.15 -24.77
N LYS A 10 27.68 2.97 -24.51
CA LYS A 10 26.37 2.88 -25.18
C LYS A 10 26.06 4.21 -25.87
N TYR A 11 25.75 4.14 -27.17
CA TYR A 11 25.29 5.31 -27.94
C TYR A 11 23.78 5.35 -27.88
N TYR A 12 23.20 6.48 -27.46
CA TYR A 12 21.77 6.74 -27.57
C TYR A 12 21.50 7.76 -28.64
N LEU A 13 20.72 7.38 -29.65
CA LEU A 13 20.19 8.30 -30.66
C LEU A 13 18.99 9.04 -30.04
N TYR A 14 19.15 10.31 -29.76
CA TYR A 14 18.02 11.17 -29.35
C TYR A 14 17.33 11.69 -30.63
N LYS A 15 16.08 11.24 -30.85
CA LYS A 15 15.25 11.80 -31.91
C LYS A 15 14.85 13.22 -31.51
N SER A 16 15.19 14.20 -32.35
CA SER A 16 14.86 15.61 -32.14
C SER A 16 13.37 15.76 -31.86
N THR A 17 13.02 16.02 -30.62
CA THR A 17 11.68 16.43 -30.24
C THR A 17 11.41 17.80 -30.86
N ASN A 18 10.24 17.95 -31.50
CA ASN A 18 9.82 19.17 -32.17
C ASN A 18 9.98 20.36 -31.21
N MET A 19 10.60 21.46 -31.67
CA MET A 19 10.84 22.69 -30.88
C MET A 19 9.60 23.17 -30.14
N LYS A 20 8.40 22.94 -30.68
CA LYS A 20 7.14 23.22 -30.00
C LYS A 20 6.92 22.41 -28.73
N GLN A 21 7.34 21.15 -28.68
CA GLN A 21 7.21 20.30 -27.46
C GLN A 21 8.23 20.72 -26.41
N ILE A 22 9.43 21.12 -26.80
CA ILE A 22 10.43 21.68 -25.88
C ILE A 22 9.93 22.99 -25.29
N TYR A 23 9.30 23.84 -26.11
CA TYR A 23 8.72 25.12 -25.66
C TYR A 23 7.57 24.92 -24.68
N ILE A 24 6.70 23.94 -24.90
CA ILE A 24 5.59 23.59 -23.99
C ILE A 24 6.14 23.08 -22.66
N LEU A 25 7.18 22.23 -22.69
CA LEU A 25 7.86 21.75 -21.49
C LEU A 25 8.57 22.88 -20.73
N LEU A 26 9.19 23.83 -21.42
CA LEU A 26 9.84 24.99 -20.80
C LEU A 26 8.82 25.96 -20.20
N ILE A 27 7.70 26.20 -20.88
CA ILE A 27 6.61 27.05 -20.38
C ILE A 27 5.97 26.41 -19.14
N ALA A 28 5.73 25.09 -19.12
CA ALA A 28 5.25 24.36 -17.96
C ALA A 28 6.21 24.49 -16.76
N LEU A 29 7.51 24.46 -17.02
CA LEU A 29 8.56 24.64 -16.01
C LEU A 29 8.62 26.08 -15.47
N LEU A 30 8.45 27.09 -16.37
CA LEU A 30 8.50 28.53 -16.02
C LEU A 30 7.22 29.03 -15.35
N MET A 31 6.07 28.42 -15.60
CA MET A 31 4.80 28.80 -14.99
C MET A 31 4.59 28.22 -13.59
N GLY A 32 5.58 27.50 -13.04
CA GLY A 32 5.41 26.85 -11.71
C GLY A 32 4.21 25.90 -11.68
N LEU A 33 3.72 25.50 -12.85
CA LEU A 33 2.90 24.32 -12.98
C LEU A 33 3.79 23.15 -12.59
N SER A 34 3.96 22.95 -11.26
CA SER A 34 4.23 21.67 -10.71
C SER A 34 3.19 20.77 -11.38
N ALA A 35 3.61 20.05 -12.41
CA ALA A 35 2.90 18.88 -12.83
C ALA A 35 3.03 17.94 -11.62
N ASN A 36 2.19 18.14 -10.63
CA ASN A 36 1.83 17.13 -9.67
C ASN A 36 1.26 16.02 -10.53
N ALA A 37 2.14 15.20 -11.08
CA ALA A 37 1.74 14.00 -11.77
C ALA A 37 1.11 13.13 -10.71
N GLU A 38 -0.21 13.23 -10.61
CA GLU A 38 -1.01 12.36 -9.75
C GLU A 38 -0.57 10.93 -10.04
N LYS A 39 -0.01 10.31 -9.03
CA LYS A 39 0.48 8.95 -9.16
C LYS A 39 -0.72 8.04 -9.12
N SER A 40 -0.98 7.34 -10.21
CA SER A 40 -2.14 6.44 -10.34
C SER A 40 -1.80 5.25 -11.22
N GLY A 41 -2.61 4.20 -11.12
CA GLY A 41 -2.45 2.99 -11.93
C GLY A 41 -3.44 1.89 -11.56
N THR A 42 -3.14 0.67 -11.98
CA THR A 42 -3.93 -0.53 -11.66
C THR A 42 -3.30 -1.30 -10.51
N CYS A 43 -4.14 -1.93 -9.68
CA CYS A 43 -3.72 -2.77 -8.55
C CYS A 43 -4.59 -4.03 -8.37
N GLY A 44 -5.31 -4.39 -9.39
CA GLY A 44 -6.19 -5.55 -9.53
C GLY A 44 -6.81 -5.54 -10.92
N PRO A 45 -7.53 -6.59 -11.35
CA PRO A 45 -8.17 -6.64 -12.66
C PRO A 45 -9.05 -5.41 -12.91
N ASP A 46 -9.88 -5.04 -11.93
CA ASP A 46 -10.81 -3.91 -12.00
C ASP A 46 -10.57 -2.90 -10.87
N LEU A 47 -9.36 -2.90 -10.28
CA LEU A 47 -8.98 -1.96 -9.24
C LEU A 47 -7.97 -0.93 -9.74
N ARG A 48 -8.15 0.28 -9.24
CA ARG A 48 -7.27 1.41 -9.50
C ARG A 48 -6.78 2.01 -8.20
N TRP A 49 -5.57 2.52 -8.24
CA TRP A 49 -5.02 3.30 -7.14
C TRP A 49 -4.73 4.73 -7.58
N HIS A 50 -4.83 5.62 -6.64
CA HIS A 50 -4.48 7.02 -6.79
C HIS A 50 -3.76 7.48 -5.52
N LEU A 51 -2.63 8.15 -5.67
CA LEU A 51 -1.83 8.67 -4.57
C LEU A 51 -1.65 10.18 -4.72
N THR A 52 -2.16 10.92 -3.75
CA THR A 52 -1.99 12.38 -3.66
C THR A 52 -0.59 12.74 -3.15
N ASP A 53 -0.15 13.97 -3.41
CA ASP A 53 1.13 14.49 -2.90
C ASP A 53 1.20 14.55 -1.37
N ASN A 54 0.05 14.64 -0.70
CA ASN A 54 -0.03 14.59 0.76
C ASN A 54 0.15 13.18 1.34
N GLY A 55 0.30 12.17 0.47
CA GLY A 55 0.51 10.78 0.87
C GLY A 55 -0.78 10.01 1.17
N VAL A 56 -1.94 10.45 0.65
CA VAL A 56 -3.19 9.68 0.74
C VAL A 56 -3.29 8.76 -0.46
N LEU A 57 -3.25 7.46 -0.20
CA LEU A 57 -3.45 6.40 -1.19
C LEU A 57 -4.89 5.91 -1.14
N THR A 58 -5.61 6.04 -2.24
CA THR A 58 -6.99 5.55 -2.40
C THR A 58 -7.01 4.38 -3.37
N ILE A 59 -7.66 3.28 -2.99
CA ILE A 59 -7.92 2.12 -3.84
C ILE A 59 -9.41 2.11 -4.19
N THR A 60 -9.74 2.11 -5.46
CA THR A 60 -11.11 2.14 -5.97
C THR A 60 -11.35 1.05 -7.00
N GLY A 61 -12.63 0.78 -7.32
CA GLY A 61 -13.03 -0.28 -8.24
C GLY A 61 -13.61 -1.48 -7.52
N LYS A 62 -13.65 -2.64 -8.16
CA LYS A 62 -14.33 -3.84 -7.66
C LYS A 62 -13.42 -5.07 -7.69
N GLY A 63 -13.47 -5.87 -6.61
CA GLY A 63 -12.82 -7.17 -6.56
C GLY A 63 -11.53 -7.19 -5.74
N ARG A 64 -10.60 -8.07 -6.11
CA ARG A 64 -9.36 -8.32 -5.36
C ARG A 64 -8.21 -7.47 -5.85
N MET A 65 -7.33 -7.06 -4.92
CA MET A 65 -6.01 -6.51 -5.26
C MET A 65 -5.11 -7.61 -5.81
N TYR A 66 -4.09 -7.21 -6.58
CA TYR A 66 -2.97 -8.09 -6.91
C TYR A 66 -2.20 -8.46 -5.65
N ASP A 67 -1.63 -9.66 -5.66
CA ASP A 67 -0.59 -10.05 -4.72
C ASP A 67 0.74 -9.50 -5.24
N TYR A 68 1.56 -8.99 -4.33
CA TYR A 68 2.89 -8.45 -4.63
C TYR A 68 3.95 -9.35 -4.02
N SER A 69 5.21 -9.08 -4.33
CA SER A 69 6.32 -9.80 -3.74
C SER A 69 7.24 -8.88 -2.94
N PHE A 70 8.14 -9.49 -2.20
CA PHE A 70 9.11 -8.74 -1.41
C PHE A 70 10.21 -8.12 -2.30
N PHE A 71 10.59 -8.80 -3.38
CA PHE A 71 11.78 -8.47 -4.18
C PHE A 71 11.44 -8.06 -5.61
N ASP A 72 10.63 -8.82 -6.33
CA ASP A 72 10.51 -8.70 -7.79
C ASP A 72 9.31 -7.88 -8.24
N ASP A 73 8.13 -8.16 -7.71
CA ASP A 73 6.88 -7.48 -8.07
C ASP A 73 6.36 -6.66 -6.87
N VAL A 74 7.02 -5.55 -6.61
CA VAL A 74 6.69 -4.68 -5.48
C VAL A 74 5.52 -3.77 -5.79
N SER A 75 4.71 -3.43 -4.77
CA SER A 75 3.58 -2.53 -4.94
C SER A 75 4.04 -1.15 -5.46
N PRO A 76 3.31 -0.54 -6.42
CA PRO A 76 3.73 0.70 -7.09
C PRO A 76 3.96 1.88 -6.14
N TRP A 77 3.29 1.90 -5.00
CA TRP A 77 3.35 2.98 -4.01
C TRP A 77 4.39 2.79 -2.90
N ARG A 78 5.11 1.66 -2.89
CA ARG A 78 6.04 1.29 -1.78
C ARG A 78 7.01 2.38 -1.37
N TYR A 79 7.50 3.19 -2.32
CA TYR A 79 8.54 4.18 -2.09
C TYR A 79 8.04 5.64 -2.06
N PHE A 80 6.73 5.87 -2.09
CA PHE A 80 6.16 7.22 -2.21
C PHE A 80 5.71 7.86 -0.89
N GLY A 81 6.10 7.30 0.24
CA GLY A 81 5.80 7.90 1.55
C GLY A 81 4.30 7.94 1.87
N VAL A 82 3.58 6.87 1.60
CA VAL A 82 2.15 6.72 1.92
C VAL A 82 1.92 6.94 3.41
N LYS A 83 1.03 7.88 3.75
CA LYS A 83 0.67 8.24 5.14
C LYS A 83 -0.71 7.72 5.54
N GLN A 84 -1.61 7.67 4.60
CA GLN A 84 -2.98 7.19 4.80
C GLN A 84 -3.40 6.28 3.65
N ILE A 85 -4.13 5.23 3.96
CA ILE A 85 -4.74 4.33 2.97
C ILE A 85 -6.25 4.34 3.15
N ILE A 86 -6.97 4.45 2.02
CA ILE A 86 -8.42 4.33 1.94
C ILE A 86 -8.75 3.19 0.99
N ILE A 87 -9.31 2.11 1.52
CA ILE A 87 -9.79 0.97 0.75
C ILE A 87 -11.27 1.16 0.46
N GLY A 88 -11.63 1.29 -0.82
CA GLY A 88 -13.00 1.57 -1.28
C GLY A 88 -13.99 0.41 -1.10
N ASP A 89 -15.28 0.74 -1.17
CA ASP A 89 -16.40 -0.11 -0.74
C ASP A 89 -16.67 -1.37 -1.57
N SER A 90 -16.00 -1.56 -2.69
CA SER A 90 -16.16 -2.76 -3.53
C SER A 90 -14.89 -3.60 -3.61
N VAL A 91 -13.85 -3.25 -2.83
CA VAL A 91 -12.63 -4.03 -2.72
C VAL A 91 -12.88 -5.20 -1.78
N THR A 92 -12.61 -6.42 -2.24
CA THR A 92 -12.90 -7.64 -1.47
C THR A 92 -11.68 -8.25 -0.79
N THR A 93 -10.49 -8.00 -1.34
CA THR A 93 -9.25 -8.61 -0.84
C THR A 93 -8.11 -7.59 -0.87
N ILE A 94 -7.42 -7.44 0.24
CA ILE A 94 -6.12 -6.79 0.31
C ILE A 94 -5.07 -7.85 -0.03
N GLY A 95 -4.31 -7.63 -1.10
CA GLY A 95 -3.35 -8.61 -1.63
C GLY A 95 -2.16 -8.85 -0.69
N GLU A 96 -1.43 -9.93 -0.93
CA GLU A 96 -0.20 -10.23 -0.23
C GLU A 96 0.82 -9.11 -0.44
N TYR A 97 1.56 -8.73 0.60
CA TYR A 97 2.58 -7.68 0.58
C TYR A 97 2.13 -6.30 0.03
N ALA A 98 0.81 -6.06 -0.11
CA ALA A 98 0.30 -4.87 -0.79
C ALA A 98 0.84 -3.56 -0.20
N PHE A 99 1.02 -3.49 1.11
CA PHE A 99 1.48 -2.28 1.82
C PHE A 99 2.73 -2.54 2.65
N ILE A 100 3.53 -3.54 2.24
CA ILE A 100 4.79 -3.85 2.93
C ILE A 100 5.71 -2.63 3.01
N TYR A 101 6.24 -2.37 4.20
CA TYR A 101 7.16 -1.27 4.50
C TYR A 101 6.63 0.13 4.14
N CYS A 102 5.33 0.35 4.13
CA CYS A 102 4.77 1.70 4.16
C CYS A 102 5.07 2.35 5.52
N ARG A 103 6.35 2.68 5.76
CA ARG A 103 6.84 3.11 7.08
C ARG A 103 6.25 4.43 7.58
N SER A 104 5.76 5.28 6.66
CA SER A 104 5.09 6.54 7.00
C SER A 104 3.59 6.39 7.23
N LEU A 105 3.03 5.19 7.04
CA LEU A 105 1.61 4.93 7.19
C LEU A 105 1.18 5.09 8.64
N THR A 106 0.26 6.02 8.89
CA THR A 106 -0.29 6.28 10.23
C THR A 106 -1.71 5.77 10.40
N SER A 107 -2.46 5.66 9.31
CA SER A 107 -3.86 5.23 9.36
C SER A 107 -4.27 4.44 8.11
N VAL A 108 -5.17 3.49 8.29
CA VAL A 108 -5.81 2.74 7.22
C VAL A 108 -7.31 2.64 7.49
N SER A 109 -8.13 2.98 6.47
CA SER A 109 -9.56 2.77 6.45
C SER A 109 -9.85 1.57 5.56
N ILE A 110 -10.36 0.49 6.13
CA ILE A 110 -10.72 -0.74 5.44
C ILE A 110 -12.24 -0.80 5.34
N SER A 111 -12.77 -0.93 4.12
CA SER A 111 -14.22 -0.97 3.92
C SER A 111 -14.83 -2.30 4.36
N ASN A 112 -16.15 -2.27 4.61
CA ASN A 112 -16.95 -3.47 4.99
C ASN A 112 -17.14 -4.48 3.83
N SER A 113 -16.52 -4.29 2.69
CA SER A 113 -16.50 -5.26 1.59
C SER A 113 -15.29 -6.21 1.66
N VAL A 114 -14.26 -5.83 2.43
CA VAL A 114 -13.04 -6.63 2.53
C VAL A 114 -13.29 -7.87 3.38
N THR A 115 -13.06 -9.04 2.79
CA THR A 115 -13.17 -10.33 3.46
C THR A 115 -11.84 -10.94 3.84
N THR A 116 -10.77 -10.55 3.14
CA THR A 116 -9.43 -11.15 3.33
C THR A 116 -8.36 -10.07 3.36
N ILE A 117 -7.47 -10.18 4.35
CA ILE A 117 -6.20 -9.45 4.43
C ILE A 117 -5.09 -10.45 4.16
N GLY A 118 -4.35 -10.26 3.07
CA GLY A 118 -3.34 -11.18 2.57
C GLY A 118 -2.11 -11.31 3.48
N TRP A 119 -1.27 -12.30 3.16
CA TRP A 119 -0.02 -12.55 3.85
C TRP A 119 0.89 -11.33 3.80
N GLY A 120 1.41 -10.92 4.95
CA GLY A 120 2.36 -9.81 5.03
C GLY A 120 1.84 -8.45 4.53
N ALA A 121 0.53 -8.26 4.37
CA ALA A 121 -0.06 -7.09 3.73
C ALA A 121 0.46 -5.76 4.27
N PHE A 122 0.71 -5.65 5.58
CA PHE A 122 1.18 -4.45 6.28
C PHE A 122 2.50 -4.68 7.03
N ILE A 123 3.32 -5.68 6.63
CA ILE A 123 4.64 -5.89 7.28
C ILE A 123 5.42 -4.58 7.36
N GLY A 124 5.91 -4.25 8.54
CA GLY A 124 6.83 -3.13 8.73
C GLY A 124 6.22 -1.75 8.54
N CYS A 125 4.90 -1.61 8.64
CA CYS A 125 4.21 -0.32 8.73
C CYS A 125 4.47 0.30 10.11
N SER A 126 5.72 0.71 10.35
CA SER A 126 6.25 1.05 11.68
C SER A 126 5.60 2.27 12.33
N SER A 127 4.92 3.14 11.57
CA SER A 127 4.20 4.31 12.11
C SER A 127 2.69 4.07 12.30
N LEU A 128 2.17 2.89 11.93
CA LEU A 128 0.76 2.57 12.09
C LEU A 128 0.44 2.37 13.57
N THR A 129 -0.43 3.21 14.13
CA THR A 129 -0.74 3.23 15.56
C THR A 129 -1.95 2.40 15.96
N SER A 130 -2.91 2.29 15.04
CA SER A 130 -4.12 1.51 15.25
C SER A 130 -4.68 1.00 13.93
N VAL A 131 -5.41 -0.10 13.99
CA VAL A 131 -6.18 -0.61 12.86
C VAL A 131 -7.53 -1.13 13.35
N THR A 132 -8.59 -0.78 12.64
CA THR A 132 -9.92 -1.35 12.85
C THR A 132 -10.18 -2.34 11.72
N ILE A 133 -10.34 -3.61 12.10
CA ILE A 133 -10.67 -4.67 11.17
C ILE A 133 -12.20 -4.76 11.10
N PRO A 134 -12.80 -4.59 9.89
CA PRO A 134 -14.27 -4.61 9.78
C PRO A 134 -14.85 -6.01 9.96
N ASN A 135 -16.14 -6.06 10.32
CA ASN A 135 -16.88 -7.31 10.56
C ASN A 135 -17.07 -8.19 9.31
N SER A 136 -16.70 -7.72 8.14
CA SER A 136 -16.66 -8.49 6.90
C SER A 136 -15.45 -9.40 6.78
N VAL A 137 -14.35 -9.10 7.49
CA VAL A 137 -13.11 -9.86 7.39
C VAL A 137 -13.27 -11.21 8.08
N THR A 138 -12.96 -12.27 7.33
CA THR A 138 -12.97 -13.66 7.81
C THR A 138 -11.56 -14.25 7.93
N THR A 139 -10.62 -13.75 7.12
CA THR A 139 -9.26 -14.29 7.04
C THR A 139 -8.21 -13.18 7.17
N ILE A 140 -7.24 -13.38 8.05
CA ILE A 140 -6.04 -12.53 8.16
C ILE A 140 -4.82 -13.42 7.97
N GLY A 141 -4.04 -13.13 6.94
CA GLY A 141 -2.85 -13.90 6.58
C GLY A 141 -1.72 -13.80 7.60
N GLY A 142 -0.80 -14.75 7.54
CA GLY A 142 0.38 -14.73 8.38
C GLY A 142 1.21 -13.46 8.18
N ASN A 143 1.88 -13.00 9.22
CA ASN A 143 2.67 -11.76 9.24
C ASN A 143 1.95 -10.49 8.79
N ALA A 144 0.62 -10.49 8.65
CA ALA A 144 -0.12 -9.38 8.05
C ALA A 144 0.21 -8.01 8.65
N PHE A 145 0.47 -7.93 9.95
CA PHE A 145 0.84 -6.72 10.69
C PHE A 145 2.19 -6.88 11.44
N SER A 146 3.01 -7.85 11.06
CA SER A 146 4.30 -8.05 11.70
C SER A 146 5.18 -6.80 11.57
N ASN A 147 5.99 -6.50 12.59
CA ASN A 147 6.86 -5.32 12.66
C ASN A 147 6.12 -3.96 12.56
N CYS A 148 4.82 -3.90 12.87
CA CYS A 148 4.09 -2.65 13.07
C CYS A 148 4.41 -2.08 14.46
N ARG A 149 5.63 -1.54 14.62
CA ARG A 149 6.20 -1.21 15.93
C ARG A 149 5.47 -0.12 16.72
N SER A 150 4.66 0.71 16.07
CA SER A 150 3.82 1.72 16.75
C SER A 150 2.40 1.25 17.02
N LEU A 151 2.05 0.02 16.60
CA LEU A 151 0.69 -0.50 16.73
C LEU A 151 0.38 -0.83 18.19
N THR A 152 -0.49 -0.03 18.81
CA THR A 152 -0.85 -0.14 20.23
C THR A 152 -2.19 -0.81 20.48
N SER A 153 -3.04 -0.87 19.46
CA SER A 153 -4.35 -1.50 19.59
C SER A 153 -4.86 -2.09 18.29
N VAL A 154 -5.41 -3.28 18.36
CA VAL A 154 -6.12 -3.95 17.26
C VAL A 154 -7.39 -4.57 17.83
N THR A 155 -8.53 -4.28 17.21
CA THR A 155 -9.78 -4.98 17.50
C THR A 155 -10.02 -6.01 16.41
N ILE A 156 -10.03 -7.29 16.80
CA ILE A 156 -10.31 -8.40 15.89
C ILE A 156 -11.79 -8.77 16.07
N PRO A 157 -12.63 -8.64 15.03
CA PRO A 157 -14.05 -8.98 15.14
C PRO A 157 -14.27 -10.49 15.19
N ASN A 158 -15.46 -10.90 15.68
CA ASN A 158 -15.84 -12.32 15.79
C ASN A 158 -15.99 -13.01 14.41
N SER A 159 -16.12 -12.25 13.34
CA SER A 159 -16.17 -12.75 11.97
C SER A 159 -14.86 -13.40 11.51
N VAL A 160 -13.73 -13.05 12.11
CA VAL A 160 -12.43 -13.60 11.75
C VAL A 160 -12.35 -15.05 12.23
N THR A 161 -12.36 -15.99 11.28
CA THR A 161 -12.26 -17.43 11.50
C THR A 161 -10.84 -17.97 11.33
N GLU A 162 -10.00 -17.27 10.55
CA GLU A 162 -8.63 -17.67 10.26
C GLU A 162 -7.66 -16.53 10.53
N ILE A 163 -6.65 -16.80 11.36
CA ILE A 163 -5.52 -15.91 11.63
C ILE A 163 -4.23 -16.68 11.40
N GLY A 164 -3.41 -16.21 10.48
CA GLY A 164 -2.12 -16.83 10.17
C GLY A 164 -1.10 -16.66 11.29
N ASN A 165 0.01 -17.38 11.17
CA ASN A 165 1.09 -17.31 12.14
C ASN A 165 1.74 -15.94 12.14
N ASN A 166 2.21 -15.50 13.32
CA ASN A 166 3.00 -14.29 13.49
C ASN A 166 2.33 -13.01 12.96
N THR A 167 0.99 -12.98 12.91
CA THR A 167 0.21 -11.87 12.32
C THR A 167 0.56 -10.52 12.95
N PHE A 168 0.86 -10.47 14.24
CA PHE A 168 1.24 -9.27 15.00
C PHE A 168 2.64 -9.38 15.60
N GLY A 169 3.51 -10.20 15.00
CA GLY A 169 4.87 -10.38 15.50
C GLY A 169 5.67 -9.07 15.50
N ASP A 170 6.52 -8.91 16.52
CA ASP A 170 7.39 -7.72 16.69
C ASP A 170 6.65 -6.36 16.73
N CYS A 171 5.37 -6.37 17.08
CA CYS A 171 4.66 -5.17 17.49
C CYS A 171 5.03 -4.80 18.95
N ILE A 172 4.99 -3.49 19.33
CA ILE A 172 5.35 -3.10 20.71
C ILE A 172 4.38 -3.74 21.71
N TYR A 173 4.95 -4.38 22.74
CA TYR A 173 4.23 -5.10 23.81
C TYR A 173 3.48 -4.15 24.76
N ASN A 174 2.32 -3.67 24.35
CA ASN A 174 1.33 -3.12 25.28
C ASN A 174 -0.09 -3.46 24.78
N HIS A 175 -0.24 -4.66 24.20
CA HIS A 175 -1.48 -5.04 23.54
C HIS A 175 -2.52 -5.51 24.52
N ARG A 176 -3.50 -4.66 24.77
CA ARG A 176 -4.84 -5.14 25.03
C ARG A 176 -5.46 -5.57 23.70
N THR A 177 -5.18 -6.80 23.26
CA THR A 177 -6.09 -7.47 22.33
C THR A 177 -7.41 -7.67 23.07
N THR A 178 -8.36 -6.79 22.89
CA THR A 178 -9.72 -7.02 23.35
C THR A 178 -10.36 -8.01 22.39
N LYS A 179 -10.14 -9.31 22.65
CA LYS A 179 -10.96 -10.37 22.06
C LYS A 179 -12.34 -10.27 22.67
N THR A 180 -13.33 -9.99 21.88
CA THR A 180 -14.71 -10.31 22.22
C THR A 180 -14.88 -11.82 21.99
N ASN A 181 -14.79 -12.59 23.09
CA ASN A 181 -14.95 -14.05 23.19
C ASN A 181 -13.85 -14.93 22.55
N GLN A 182 -13.15 -15.61 23.42
CA GLN A 182 -12.08 -16.57 23.21
C GLN A 182 -12.51 -17.78 22.37
N LYS A 183 -12.02 -17.95 21.16
CA LYS A 183 -12.07 -19.21 20.41
C LYS A 183 -10.75 -19.63 19.75
N TYR A 184 -9.67 -18.88 19.96
CA TYR A 184 -8.38 -19.23 19.37
C TYR A 184 -7.34 -19.54 20.44
N PRO A 185 -6.55 -20.63 20.28
CA PRO A 185 -5.42 -20.89 21.14
C PRO A 185 -4.48 -19.68 21.04
N SER A 186 -3.88 -19.34 22.18
CA SER A 186 -2.93 -18.24 22.36
C SER A 186 -2.17 -17.92 21.09
N VAL A 187 -2.47 -16.77 20.47
CA VAL A 187 -1.58 -16.16 19.50
C VAL A 187 -0.32 -15.83 20.30
N ASN A 188 0.72 -16.65 20.18
CA ASN A 188 2.03 -16.30 20.71
C ASN A 188 2.45 -15.00 20.01
N LEU A 189 2.33 -13.89 20.74
CA LEU A 189 2.80 -12.57 20.41
C LEU A 189 4.32 -12.54 20.51
#